data_8ea5ee41794696babc9a72b94b3c58c2
#
_entry.id   8ea5ee41794696babc9a72b94b3c58c2
#
_cell.length_a   1.000
_cell.length_b   1.000
_cell.length_c   1.000
_cell.angle_alpha   90.00
_cell.angle_beta   90.00
_cell.angle_gamma   90.00
#
_symmetry.space_group_name_H-M   'P 1'
#
loop_
_entity.id
_entity.type
_entity.pdbx_description
1 polymer ?
#
loop_
_entity_poly.entity_id
_entity_poly.type
_entity_poly.pdbx_seq_one_letter_code
_entity_poly.pdbx_strand_id
1 'polypeptide(L)'
;FRRVLFRSYEPVLMHLPPYLKMETNPTVLLKGKKGTITLTLDTKQLMDLGLTQSSVYLARFAGDKVGEENEIPVSAVLLPDFSGMTEQDKAVAPVIRLSESKIDLSQVLAKKNKARRDIVITNTGKSPLQISKLQVFNSAVGVALKKTVLQPGESTRLRVTVLKKNLGKKKRHLRILMITNDPVQPKVEIDVKATNNESHN
;
A
#
# COMPACT_ATOMS: atom_id res chain seq x y z
N PHE A 1 -14.58 -41.62 -27.07
CA PHE A 1 -14.25 -40.31 -26.52
C PHE A 1 -12.78 -40.03 -26.76
N ARG A 2 -12.45 -39.24 -27.79
CA ARG A 2 -11.07 -38.72 -27.99
C ARG A 2 -10.80 -37.70 -26.89
N ARG A 3 -9.96 -38.02 -25.90
CA ARG A 3 -9.36 -37.04 -25.02
C ARG A 3 -8.54 -36.06 -25.88
N VAL A 4 -9.04 -34.87 -26.09
CA VAL A 4 -8.24 -33.75 -26.64
C VAL A 4 -7.24 -33.39 -25.56
N LEU A 5 -6.05 -33.98 -25.66
CA LEU A 5 -4.90 -33.57 -24.83
C LEU A 5 -4.44 -32.21 -25.38
N PHE A 6 -4.78 -31.12 -24.72
CA PHE A 6 -4.20 -29.84 -25.02
C PHE A 6 -2.68 -29.96 -24.89
N ARG A 7 -1.99 -29.93 -26.02
CA ARG A 7 -0.51 -30.00 -26.08
C ARG A 7 0.15 -28.63 -25.89
N SER A 8 -0.63 -27.57 -25.99
CA SER A 8 -0.20 -26.18 -25.84
C SER A 8 -1.35 -25.31 -25.32
N TYR A 9 -1.03 -24.16 -24.77
CA TYR A 9 -2.00 -23.14 -24.39
C TYR A 9 -1.38 -21.74 -24.55
N GLU A 10 -2.23 -20.72 -24.64
CA GLU A 10 -1.86 -19.32 -24.75
C GLU A 10 -2.13 -18.65 -23.40
N PRO A 11 -1.16 -18.60 -22.47
CA PRO A 11 -1.39 -18.06 -21.15
C PRO A 11 -1.71 -16.57 -21.22
N VAL A 12 -2.78 -16.20 -20.52
CA VAL A 12 -3.24 -14.80 -20.41
C VAL A 12 -3.45 -14.43 -18.95
N LEU A 13 -3.42 -13.14 -18.66
CA LEU A 13 -3.86 -12.62 -17.36
C LEU A 13 -5.26 -12.02 -17.52
N MET A 14 -6.19 -12.53 -16.74
CA MET A 14 -7.55 -12.01 -16.67
C MET A 14 -7.68 -10.97 -15.57
N HIS A 15 -8.70 -10.10 -15.67
CA HIS A 15 -8.96 -8.98 -14.78
C HIS A 15 -7.80 -7.97 -14.73
N LEU A 16 -7.11 -7.82 -15.86
CA LEU A 16 -6.00 -6.88 -15.99
C LEU A 16 -6.53 -5.44 -15.92
N PRO A 17 -6.11 -4.64 -14.94
CA PRO A 17 -6.54 -3.25 -14.85
C PRO A 17 -5.89 -2.41 -15.97
N PRO A 18 -6.47 -1.26 -16.35
CA PRO A 18 -6.00 -0.44 -17.47
C PRO A 18 -4.54 0.01 -17.36
N TYR A 19 -4.05 0.20 -16.14
CA TYR A 19 -2.68 0.64 -15.86
C TYR A 19 -1.64 -0.48 -15.90
N LEU A 20 -2.04 -1.74 -16.17
CA LEU A 20 -1.11 -2.85 -16.35
C LEU A 20 -1.16 -3.35 -17.79
N LYS A 21 0.01 -3.52 -18.39
CA LYS A 21 0.20 -4.19 -19.69
C LYS A 21 0.88 -5.53 -19.48
N MET A 22 0.49 -6.52 -20.27
CA MET A 22 1.01 -7.87 -20.20
C MET A 22 1.70 -8.24 -21.52
N GLU A 23 2.84 -8.92 -21.41
CA GLU A 23 3.53 -9.58 -22.51
C GLU A 23 3.89 -11.01 -22.10
N THR A 24 3.76 -11.97 -23.03
CA THR A 24 4.10 -13.36 -22.80
C THR A 24 5.20 -13.83 -23.75
N ASN A 25 6.17 -14.58 -23.22
CA ASN A 25 7.23 -15.18 -24.00
C ASN A 25 7.51 -16.62 -23.55
N PRO A 26 7.27 -17.66 -24.40
CA PRO A 26 6.63 -17.58 -25.71
C PRO A 26 5.12 -17.30 -25.60
N THR A 27 4.51 -16.80 -26.69
CA THR A 27 3.06 -16.58 -26.76
C THR A 27 2.26 -17.86 -26.61
N VAL A 28 2.80 -18.95 -27.20
CA VAL A 28 2.22 -20.30 -27.09
C VAL A 28 3.15 -21.18 -26.27
N LEU A 29 2.65 -21.68 -25.14
CA LEU A 29 3.42 -22.52 -24.24
C LEU A 29 3.11 -24.00 -24.48
N LEU A 30 4.13 -24.76 -24.85
CA LEU A 30 4.04 -26.20 -25.05
C LEU A 30 4.10 -26.96 -23.72
N LYS A 31 3.49 -28.13 -23.66
CA LYS A 31 3.49 -28.99 -22.47
C LYS A 31 4.90 -29.24 -21.96
N GLY A 32 5.12 -29.01 -20.67
CA GLY A 32 6.41 -29.21 -19.99
C GLY A 32 7.47 -28.15 -20.28
N LYS A 33 7.13 -27.10 -21.04
CA LYS A 33 8.02 -25.93 -21.24
C LYS A 33 7.70 -24.82 -20.23
N LYS A 34 8.66 -23.91 -20.08
CA LYS A 34 8.53 -22.72 -19.24
C LYS A 34 8.36 -21.50 -20.13
N GLY A 35 7.64 -20.52 -19.65
CA GLY A 35 7.48 -19.21 -20.25
C GLY A 35 7.54 -18.12 -19.20
N THR A 36 7.62 -16.87 -19.64
CA THR A 36 7.66 -15.68 -18.80
C THR A 36 6.49 -14.79 -19.15
N ILE A 37 5.82 -14.28 -18.14
CA ILE A 37 4.83 -13.21 -18.26
C ILE A 37 5.46 -11.96 -17.66
N THR A 38 5.53 -10.90 -18.45
CA THR A 38 6.02 -9.59 -18.04
C THR A 38 4.82 -8.66 -17.84
N LEU A 39 4.74 -8.07 -16.64
CA LEU A 39 3.76 -7.03 -16.33
C LEU A 39 4.48 -5.67 -16.34
N THR A 40 3.97 -4.74 -17.11
CA THR A 40 4.45 -3.36 -17.17
C THR A 40 3.40 -2.43 -16.56
N LEU A 41 3.81 -1.65 -15.56
CA LEU A 41 2.97 -0.64 -14.93
C LEU A 41 3.08 0.68 -15.71
N ASP A 42 1.95 1.17 -16.20
CA ASP A 42 1.82 2.50 -16.78
C ASP A 42 1.40 3.51 -15.69
N THR A 43 2.37 4.20 -15.11
CA THR A 43 2.14 5.15 -14.01
C THR A 43 1.30 6.35 -14.42
N LYS A 44 1.23 6.68 -15.72
CA LYS A 44 0.39 7.78 -16.24
C LYS A 44 -1.10 7.50 -16.13
N GLN A 45 -1.46 6.22 -16.01
CA GLN A 45 -2.85 5.78 -15.82
C GLN A 45 -3.26 5.64 -14.35
N LEU A 46 -2.30 5.81 -13.43
CA LEU A 46 -2.60 5.88 -12.00
C LEU A 46 -2.92 7.32 -11.62
N MET A 47 -4.16 7.56 -11.24
CA MET A 47 -4.66 8.92 -10.92
C MET A 47 -4.28 9.35 -9.51
N ASP A 48 -4.05 8.41 -8.61
CA ASP A 48 -3.89 8.65 -7.18
C ASP A 48 -2.51 8.23 -6.65
N LEU A 49 -1.90 9.11 -5.84
CA LEU A 49 -0.71 8.75 -5.06
C LEU A 49 -1.04 7.72 -3.97
N GLY A 50 -0.02 6.99 -3.55
CA GLY A 50 -0.14 5.98 -2.49
C GLY A 50 -0.21 4.55 -2.99
N LEU A 51 -0.69 3.64 -2.14
CA LEU A 51 -0.78 2.22 -2.45
C LEU A 51 -2.01 1.94 -3.31
N THR A 52 -1.77 1.32 -4.46
CA THR A 52 -2.76 0.69 -5.33
C THR A 52 -2.55 -0.82 -5.28
N GLN A 53 -3.63 -1.57 -5.16
CA GLN A 53 -3.62 -3.03 -5.14
C GLN A 53 -4.64 -3.58 -6.12
N SER A 54 -4.26 -4.65 -6.83
CA SER A 54 -5.11 -5.37 -7.76
C SER A 54 -4.79 -6.85 -7.69
N SER A 55 -5.75 -7.67 -8.10
CA SER A 55 -5.55 -9.08 -8.34
C SER A 55 -5.73 -9.35 -9.83
N VAL A 56 -4.74 -9.97 -10.44
CA VAL A 56 -4.82 -10.51 -11.79
C VAL A 56 -4.79 -12.03 -11.71
N TYR A 57 -5.35 -12.71 -12.69
CA TYR A 57 -5.54 -14.16 -12.62
C TYR A 57 -4.90 -14.83 -13.84
N LEU A 58 -4.01 -15.78 -13.59
CA LEU A 58 -3.40 -16.58 -14.65
C LEU A 58 -4.41 -17.56 -15.23
N ALA A 59 -4.67 -17.44 -16.51
CA ALA A 59 -5.58 -18.32 -17.26
C ALA A 59 -4.84 -19.01 -18.41
N ARG A 60 -5.32 -20.18 -18.81
CA ARG A 60 -4.76 -20.93 -19.94
C ARG A 60 -5.13 -20.35 -21.29
N PHE A 61 -6.26 -19.65 -21.34
CA PHE A 61 -6.80 -18.95 -22.52
C PHE A 61 -7.80 -17.88 -22.05
N ALA A 62 -8.14 -16.97 -22.94
CA ALA A 62 -9.14 -15.94 -22.67
C ALA A 62 -10.52 -16.57 -22.41
N GLY A 63 -11.14 -16.21 -21.25
CA GLY A 63 -12.42 -16.77 -20.84
C GLY A 63 -12.35 -18.10 -20.05
N ASP A 64 -11.14 -18.56 -19.70
CA ASP A 64 -10.96 -19.71 -18.80
C ASP A 64 -11.52 -19.39 -17.39
N LYS A 65 -11.94 -20.43 -16.68
CA LYS A 65 -12.39 -20.28 -15.29
C LYS A 65 -11.17 -20.09 -14.39
N VAL A 66 -11.17 -19.02 -13.64
CA VAL A 66 -10.10 -18.67 -12.68
C VAL A 66 -10.67 -18.57 -11.26
N GLY A 67 -9.83 -18.81 -10.27
CA GLY A 67 -10.14 -18.78 -8.85
C GLY A 67 -8.92 -18.33 -8.02
N GLU A 68 -9.02 -18.48 -6.71
CA GLU A 68 -7.94 -18.08 -5.77
C GLU A 68 -6.60 -18.75 -6.10
N GLU A 69 -6.62 -19.98 -6.61
CA GLU A 69 -5.42 -20.73 -7.00
C GLU A 69 -4.67 -20.13 -8.19
N ASN A 70 -5.34 -19.29 -8.96
CA ASN A 70 -4.77 -18.60 -10.14
C ASN A 70 -4.44 -17.13 -9.83
N GLU A 71 -4.74 -16.66 -8.62
CA GLU A 71 -4.59 -15.27 -8.24
C GLU A 71 -3.12 -14.86 -8.11
N ILE A 72 -2.78 -13.75 -8.73
CA ILE A 72 -1.49 -13.07 -8.60
C ILE A 72 -1.78 -11.67 -8.06
N PRO A 73 -1.50 -11.42 -6.77
CA PRO A 73 -1.67 -10.09 -6.21
C PRO A 73 -0.58 -9.14 -6.74
N VAL A 74 -1.00 -7.98 -7.23
CA VAL A 74 -0.12 -6.91 -7.70
C VAL A 74 -0.31 -5.68 -6.84
N SER A 75 0.78 -5.12 -6.33
CA SER A 75 0.73 -3.87 -5.56
C SER A 75 1.82 -2.91 -6.01
N ALA A 76 1.48 -1.62 -6.06
CA ALA A 76 2.40 -0.55 -6.36
C ALA A 76 2.15 0.65 -5.44
N VAL A 77 3.20 1.37 -5.09
CA VAL A 77 3.09 2.65 -4.37
C VAL A 77 3.51 3.76 -5.31
N LEU A 78 2.55 4.61 -5.68
CA LEU A 78 2.84 5.79 -6.49
C LEU A 78 3.26 6.94 -5.60
N LEU A 79 4.41 7.50 -5.89
CA LEU A 79 5.01 8.62 -5.17
C LEU A 79 5.03 9.88 -6.06
N PRO A 80 5.15 11.08 -5.48
CA PRO A 80 5.41 12.28 -6.25
C PRO A 80 6.72 12.15 -7.04
N ASP A 81 6.76 12.75 -8.22
CA ASP A 81 7.97 12.80 -9.04
C ASP A 81 8.85 13.99 -8.64
N PHE A 82 10.08 13.70 -8.27
CA PHE A 82 11.09 14.68 -7.87
C PHE A 82 12.26 14.74 -8.88
N SER A 83 12.15 14.09 -10.02
CA SER A 83 13.23 14.00 -11.02
C SER A 83 13.64 15.38 -11.58
N GLY A 84 12.72 16.34 -11.60
CA GLY A 84 12.96 17.71 -12.05
C GLY A 84 13.54 18.66 -11.00
N MET A 85 13.75 18.22 -9.75
CA MET A 85 14.25 19.09 -8.67
C MET A 85 15.75 19.32 -8.80
N THR A 86 16.14 20.59 -8.72
CA THR A 86 17.54 21.01 -8.60
C THR A 86 18.06 20.81 -7.17
N GLU A 87 19.38 20.87 -6.96
CA GLU A 87 19.97 20.83 -5.60
C GLU A 87 19.51 22.04 -4.74
N GLN A 88 19.25 23.18 -5.37
CA GLN A 88 18.71 24.35 -4.69
C GLN A 88 17.27 24.10 -4.20
N ASP A 89 16.43 23.46 -5.02
CA ASP A 89 15.07 23.08 -4.64
C ASP A 89 15.07 22.10 -3.47
N LYS A 90 15.96 21.11 -3.49
CA LYS A 90 16.14 20.16 -2.39
C LYS A 90 16.60 20.83 -1.10
N ALA A 91 17.48 21.86 -1.18
CA ALA A 91 17.99 22.59 0.00
C ALA A 91 16.91 23.41 0.72
N VAL A 92 15.83 23.75 0.02
CA VAL A 92 14.68 24.48 0.58
C VAL A 92 13.42 23.64 0.69
N ALA A 93 13.50 22.36 0.40
CA ALA A 93 12.37 21.43 0.41
C ALA A 93 11.70 21.32 1.79
N PRO A 94 10.45 20.87 1.84
CA PRO A 94 9.80 20.48 3.08
C PRO A 94 10.49 19.26 3.67
N VAL A 95 10.50 19.15 5.00
CA VAL A 95 11.06 18.00 5.73
C VAL A 95 10.06 17.57 6.78
N ILE A 96 9.56 16.33 6.63
CA ILE A 96 8.64 15.76 7.61
C ILE A 96 9.39 15.19 8.81
N ARG A 97 8.87 15.48 10.01
CA ARG A 97 9.29 14.84 11.26
C ARG A 97 8.07 14.34 12.01
N LEU A 98 8.18 13.12 12.52
CA LEU A 98 7.16 12.53 13.39
C LEU A 98 7.72 12.39 14.80
N SER A 99 6.86 12.60 15.81
CA SER A 99 7.24 12.32 17.21
C SER A 99 7.55 10.83 17.44
N GLU A 100 6.87 9.96 16.71
CA GLU A 100 7.08 8.50 16.74
C GLU A 100 6.55 7.87 15.45
N SER A 101 7.22 6.82 14.96
CA SER A 101 6.79 6.03 13.79
C SER A 101 6.35 4.61 14.16
N LYS A 102 6.50 4.22 15.43
CA LYS A 102 6.08 2.91 15.95
C LYS A 102 5.30 3.14 17.23
N ILE A 103 4.06 2.67 17.28
CA ILE A 103 3.20 2.79 18.46
C ILE A 103 2.73 1.41 18.90
N ASP A 104 2.76 1.17 20.20
CA ASP A 104 2.23 -0.06 20.81
C ASP A 104 1.00 0.28 21.68
N LEU A 105 -0.15 -0.20 21.27
CA LEU A 105 -1.44 0.01 21.94
C LEU A 105 -1.95 -1.25 22.64
N SER A 106 -1.16 -2.33 22.67
CA SER A 106 -1.57 -3.64 23.18
C SER A 106 -1.98 -3.58 24.66
N GLN A 107 -1.22 -2.87 25.51
CA GLN A 107 -1.53 -2.75 26.95
C GLN A 107 -2.84 -1.99 27.21
N VAL A 108 -3.12 -0.95 26.40
CA VAL A 108 -4.38 -0.19 26.53
C VAL A 108 -5.56 -1.05 26.08
N LEU A 109 -5.40 -1.80 24.99
CA LEU A 109 -6.45 -2.67 24.44
C LEU A 109 -6.68 -3.93 25.28
N ALA A 110 -5.73 -4.33 26.10
CA ALA A 110 -5.95 -5.39 27.10
C ALA A 110 -7.05 -4.99 28.11
N LYS A 111 -7.13 -3.70 28.46
CA LYS A 111 -8.05 -3.15 29.45
C LYS A 111 -9.25 -2.41 28.87
N LYS A 112 -9.19 -1.98 27.59
CA LYS A 112 -10.22 -1.15 26.96
C LYS A 112 -10.54 -1.65 25.55
N ASN A 113 -11.77 -1.40 25.10
CA ASN A 113 -12.22 -1.75 23.75
C ASN A 113 -11.74 -0.79 22.67
N LYS A 114 -11.12 0.32 23.07
CA LYS A 114 -10.61 1.36 22.18
C LYS A 114 -9.33 1.97 22.73
N ALA A 115 -8.32 2.10 21.91
CA ALA A 115 -7.10 2.82 22.22
C ALA A 115 -6.91 3.98 21.26
N ARG A 116 -6.28 5.06 21.74
CA ARG A 116 -5.93 6.25 20.96
C ARG A 116 -4.49 6.67 21.23
N ARG A 117 -3.81 7.15 20.19
CA ARG A 117 -2.50 7.78 20.26
C ARG A 117 -2.47 8.97 19.31
N ASP A 118 -1.95 10.09 19.78
CA ASP A 118 -1.72 11.26 18.96
C ASP A 118 -0.23 11.33 18.61
N ILE A 119 0.10 11.37 17.32
CA ILE A 119 1.45 11.52 16.76
C ILE A 119 1.55 12.95 16.28
N VAL A 120 2.58 13.67 16.72
CA VAL A 120 2.86 15.01 16.23
C VAL A 120 3.63 14.92 14.93
N ILE A 121 3.15 15.58 13.90
CA ILE A 121 3.81 15.76 12.60
C ILE A 121 4.27 17.21 12.53
N THR A 122 5.54 17.43 12.26
CA THR A 122 6.14 18.76 12.15
C THR A 122 6.84 18.91 10.81
N ASN A 123 6.67 20.05 10.17
CA ASN A 123 7.47 20.47 9.03
C ASN A 123 8.73 21.19 9.55
N THR A 124 9.88 20.55 9.46
CA THR A 124 11.17 21.15 9.83
C THR A 124 11.94 21.72 8.64
N GLY A 125 11.35 21.63 7.43
CA GLY A 125 11.91 22.18 6.19
C GLY A 125 11.62 23.68 6.01
N LYS A 126 11.94 24.17 4.83
CA LYS A 126 11.83 25.60 4.49
C LYS A 126 10.67 25.91 3.54
N SER A 127 10.04 24.90 2.95
CA SER A 127 8.86 25.02 2.09
C SER A 127 7.64 24.34 2.70
N PRO A 128 6.42 24.64 2.27
CA PRO A 128 5.22 23.99 2.78
C PRO A 128 5.24 22.48 2.58
N LEU A 129 5.03 21.72 3.65
CA LEU A 129 4.87 20.28 3.62
C LEU A 129 3.42 19.95 3.32
N GLN A 130 3.20 19.17 2.28
CA GLN A 130 1.89 18.66 1.90
C GLN A 130 1.78 17.17 2.16
N ILE A 131 0.76 16.76 2.88
CA ILE A 131 0.37 15.35 3.06
C ILE A 131 -0.71 15.05 2.04
N SER A 132 -0.31 14.41 0.93
CA SER A 132 -1.17 14.19 -0.23
C SER A 132 -2.10 12.99 -0.09
N LYS A 133 -1.67 11.97 0.68
CA LYS A 133 -2.45 10.75 0.91
C LYS A 133 -2.21 10.21 2.31
N LEU A 134 -3.27 9.69 2.93
CA LEU A 134 -3.23 9.00 4.21
C LEU A 134 -4.09 7.74 4.08
N GLN A 135 -3.48 6.57 4.18
CA GLN A 135 -4.14 5.28 3.96
C GLN A 135 -3.97 4.35 5.17
N VAL A 136 -5.04 3.63 5.48
CA VAL A 136 -5.07 2.53 6.45
C VAL A 136 -5.58 1.27 5.75
N PHE A 137 -5.04 0.12 6.11
CA PHE A 137 -5.29 -1.16 5.41
C PHE A 137 -6.04 -2.17 6.29
N ASN A 138 -6.54 -1.70 7.44
CA ASN A 138 -7.27 -2.55 8.37
C ASN A 138 -8.40 -1.75 9.02
N SER A 139 -9.58 -2.30 9.03
CA SER A 139 -10.79 -1.68 9.62
C SER A 139 -10.70 -1.45 11.13
N ALA A 140 -9.73 -2.08 11.82
CA ALA A 140 -9.48 -1.83 13.23
C ALA A 140 -8.78 -0.48 13.47
N VAL A 141 -8.09 0.07 12.47
CA VAL A 141 -7.35 1.32 12.57
C VAL A 141 -8.15 2.45 11.92
N GLY A 142 -8.36 3.52 12.66
CA GLY A 142 -8.88 4.78 12.15
C GLY A 142 -7.87 5.90 12.37
N VAL A 143 -7.80 6.83 11.43
CA VAL A 143 -6.91 7.99 11.50
C VAL A 143 -7.69 9.29 11.30
N ALA A 144 -7.27 10.34 11.99
CA ALA A 144 -7.81 11.67 11.81
C ALA A 144 -6.66 12.69 11.80
N LEU A 145 -6.61 13.50 10.74
CA LEU A 145 -5.63 14.55 10.53
C LEU A 145 -6.40 15.84 10.23
N LYS A 146 -6.15 16.89 11.02
CA LYS A 146 -6.87 18.16 10.87
C LYS A 146 -6.30 19.04 9.77
N LYS A 147 -5.01 18.97 9.53
CA LYS A 147 -4.29 19.84 8.61
C LYS A 147 -3.35 19.01 7.76
N THR A 148 -3.50 19.12 6.45
CA THR A 148 -2.74 18.37 5.45
C THR A 148 -1.61 19.19 4.81
N VAL A 149 -1.61 20.52 5.02
CA VAL A 149 -0.54 21.41 4.57
C VAL A 149 0.02 22.12 5.79
N LEU A 150 1.34 22.00 6.02
CA LEU A 150 2.05 22.60 7.14
C LEU A 150 3.08 23.60 6.63
N GLN A 151 3.01 24.84 7.10
CA GLN A 151 4.05 25.84 6.83
C GLN A 151 5.37 25.45 7.53
N PRO A 152 6.53 26.02 7.12
CA PRO A 152 7.78 25.82 7.83
C PRO A 152 7.65 26.06 9.34
N GLY A 153 8.13 25.12 10.15
CA GLY A 153 8.03 25.15 11.62
C GLY A 153 6.66 24.75 12.18
N GLU A 154 5.65 24.56 11.34
CA GLU A 154 4.30 24.23 11.80
C GLU A 154 4.15 22.75 12.13
N SER A 155 3.24 22.46 13.08
CA SER A 155 2.92 21.09 13.50
C SER A 155 1.42 20.82 13.46
N THR A 156 1.06 19.56 13.24
CA THR A 156 -0.31 19.04 13.38
C THR A 156 -0.31 17.71 14.14
N ARG A 157 -1.50 17.27 14.56
CA ARG A 157 -1.66 15.99 15.26
C ARG A 157 -2.39 14.99 14.37
N LEU A 158 -1.74 13.86 14.12
CA LEU A 158 -2.37 12.67 13.57
C LEU A 158 -2.90 11.85 14.73
N ARG A 159 -4.22 11.74 14.84
CA ARG A 159 -4.86 10.87 15.82
C ARG A 159 -5.04 9.49 15.24
N VAL A 160 -4.41 8.51 15.87
CA VAL A 160 -4.57 7.09 15.56
C VAL A 160 -5.53 6.49 16.58
N THR A 161 -6.53 5.77 16.11
CA THR A 161 -7.52 5.08 16.93
C THR A 161 -7.54 3.61 16.55
N VAL A 162 -7.51 2.70 17.52
CA VAL A 162 -7.65 1.26 17.29
C VAL A 162 -8.87 0.75 18.04
N LEU A 163 -9.73 -0.01 17.34
CA LEU A 163 -10.94 -0.64 17.89
C LEU A 163 -10.69 -2.13 18.08
N LYS A 164 -10.74 -2.62 19.34
CA LYS A 164 -10.50 -4.02 19.71
C LYS A 164 -11.42 -4.99 18.97
N LYS A 165 -12.70 -4.67 18.82
CA LYS A 165 -13.69 -5.50 18.13
C LYS A 165 -13.36 -5.83 16.67
N ASN A 166 -12.57 -4.97 16.02
CA ASN A 166 -12.18 -5.13 14.61
C ASN A 166 -10.78 -5.79 14.46
N LEU A 167 -10.06 -6.01 15.58
CA LEU A 167 -8.82 -6.78 15.59
C LEU A 167 -9.17 -8.26 15.46
N GLY A 168 -8.98 -8.85 14.30
CA GLY A 168 -9.19 -10.29 14.12
C GLY A 168 -8.27 -11.13 15.07
N LYS A 169 -8.52 -12.44 15.17
CA LYS A 169 -7.74 -13.38 15.98
C LYS A 169 -6.28 -13.55 15.49
N LYS A 170 -6.00 -13.26 14.24
CA LYS A 170 -4.64 -13.34 13.67
C LYS A 170 -3.86 -12.06 13.97
N LYS A 171 -2.62 -12.21 14.46
CA LYS A 171 -1.66 -11.08 14.51
C LYS A 171 -1.49 -10.51 13.11
N ARG A 172 -1.88 -9.26 12.92
CA ARG A 172 -1.70 -8.54 11.66
C ARG A 172 -0.80 -7.34 11.92
N HIS A 173 0.10 -7.07 11.00
CA HIS A 173 0.82 -5.79 10.99
C HIS A 173 -0.17 -4.70 10.59
N LEU A 174 -0.49 -3.84 11.53
CA LEU A 174 -1.32 -2.67 11.28
C LEU A 174 -0.40 -1.53 10.87
N ARG A 175 -0.59 -1.02 9.68
CA ARG A 175 0.23 0.07 9.14
C ARG A 175 -0.63 1.22 8.67
N ILE A 176 -0.08 2.41 8.81
CA ILE A 176 -0.61 3.65 8.24
C ILE A 176 0.42 4.12 7.24
N LEU A 177 0.00 4.37 6.01
CA LEU A 177 0.82 4.90 4.94
C LEU A 177 0.46 6.37 4.71
N MET A 178 1.46 7.21 4.66
CA MET A 178 1.33 8.63 4.34
C MET A 178 2.24 8.97 3.17
N ILE A 179 1.72 9.71 2.19
CA ILE A 179 2.49 10.23 1.06
C ILE A 179 2.62 11.73 1.21
N THR A 180 3.83 12.23 1.03
CA THR A 180 4.17 13.65 1.22
C THR A 180 4.98 14.17 0.05
N ASN A 181 5.15 15.50 -0.01
CA ASN A 181 6.04 16.17 -0.94
C ASN A 181 7.47 16.39 -0.38
N ASP A 182 7.84 15.70 0.69
CA ASP A 182 9.24 15.64 1.14
C ASP A 182 10.05 14.76 0.16
N PRO A 183 11.04 15.31 -0.57
CA PRO A 183 11.78 14.54 -1.56
C PRO A 183 12.69 13.46 -0.96
N VAL A 184 13.06 13.60 0.32
CA VAL A 184 13.88 12.61 1.03
C VAL A 184 13.01 11.51 1.65
N GLN A 185 11.81 11.86 2.10
CA GLN A 185 10.88 10.95 2.75
C GLN A 185 9.46 11.05 2.18
N PRO A 186 9.27 10.77 0.87
CA PRO A 186 7.97 10.91 0.22
C PRO A 186 6.95 9.87 0.71
N LYS A 187 7.45 8.72 1.19
CA LYS A 187 6.66 7.65 1.78
C LYS A 187 6.98 7.52 3.26
N VAL A 188 5.97 7.73 4.10
CA VAL A 188 6.07 7.56 5.55
C VAL A 188 5.18 6.41 5.98
N GLU A 189 5.74 5.45 6.69
CA GLU A 189 5.01 4.34 7.29
C GLU A 189 5.01 4.48 8.82
N ILE A 190 3.83 4.28 9.42
CA ILE A 190 3.66 4.22 10.87
C ILE A 190 3.19 2.83 11.23
N ASP A 191 4.00 2.11 12.02
CA ASP A 191 3.68 0.79 12.51
C ASP A 191 2.82 0.88 13.77
N VAL A 192 1.68 0.18 13.76
CA VAL A 192 0.76 0.11 14.90
C VAL A 192 0.72 -1.31 15.42
N LYS A 193 1.26 -1.53 16.60
CA LYS A 193 1.15 -2.80 17.29
C LYS A 193 -0.09 -2.80 18.18
N ALA A 194 -0.96 -3.75 17.93
CA ALA A 194 -2.17 -3.98 18.71
C ALA A 194 -2.47 -5.48 18.73
N THR A 195 -2.49 -6.08 19.92
CA THR A 195 -2.82 -7.49 20.10
C THR A 195 -4.12 -7.63 20.86
N ASN A 196 -4.97 -8.53 20.42
CA ASN A 196 -6.13 -8.96 21.18
C ASN A 196 -5.66 -10.12 22.07
N ASN A 197 -5.13 -9.78 23.26
CA ASN A 197 -4.83 -10.81 24.27
C ASN A 197 -6.15 -11.18 24.96
N GLU A 198 -6.96 -12.00 24.32
CA GLU A 198 -7.90 -12.83 25.08
C GLU A 198 -7.06 -13.95 25.67
N SER A 199 -6.65 -13.79 26.94
CA SER A 199 -6.18 -14.88 27.75
C SER A 199 -7.29 -15.94 27.77
N HIS A 200 -6.99 -17.11 27.22
CA HIS A 200 -7.82 -18.27 27.49
C HIS A 200 -7.71 -18.55 28.99
N ASN A 201 -8.77 -18.26 29.71
CA ASN A 201 -9.10 -18.95 30.96
C ASN A 201 -9.85 -20.22 30.60
#